data_4c4f58b358fbdda1531cab097b7b3892
#
_entry.id   4c4f58b358fbdda1531cab097b7b3892
#
_cell.length_a   1.000
_cell.length_b   1.000
_cell.length_c   1.000
_cell.angle_alpha   90.00
_cell.angle_beta   90.00
_cell.angle_gamma   90.00
#
_symmetry.space_group_name_H-M   'P 1'
#
loop_
_entity.id
_entity.type
_entity.pdbx_description
1 polymer ?
#
loop_
_entity_poly.entity_id
_entity_poly.type
_entity_poly.pdbx_seq_one_letter_code
_entity_poly.pdbx_strand_id
1 'polypeptide(L)'
;MLDTNKRPEWSPVRVDASHFCSVSSSSQPIPTRVVLLAGPSGSGKSVLAARTGLPVLRLDDFYKEHDDPTLPRVPGSTDIDWDSAGSWDAGAAVAAIAELCRSGRTDVPVYDIATSSRTDHETFHIGRSPLFVAEGIFAADIVGRCQELGLLADALCLRGRPSTTFRRRLVRDLREGRKSVPFLLRRGWRLMRAERRIVARQTALGAYPCSKDEALGRFAAAAAGRCRRASVGAPVPE
;
A
#
# COMPACT_ATOMS: atom_id res chain seq x y z
N MET A 1 13.32 -79.95 -40.57
CA MET A 1 14.26 -79.20 -39.70
C MET A 1 14.20 -77.72 -40.09
N LEU A 2 13.38 -76.99 -39.41
CA LEU A 2 13.07 -75.56 -39.73
C LEU A 2 14.02 -74.67 -38.91
N ASP A 3 14.80 -73.86 -39.62
CA ASP A 3 15.73 -72.88 -39.01
C ASP A 3 14.94 -71.58 -38.74
N THR A 4 14.67 -71.34 -37.44
CA THR A 4 13.92 -70.21 -36.95
C THR A 4 14.91 -69.24 -36.24
N ASN A 5 15.68 -68.42 -37.02
CA ASN A 5 16.42 -67.35 -36.39
C ASN A 5 16.66 -66.16 -37.38
N LYS A 6 15.61 -65.44 -37.74
CA LYS A 6 15.78 -64.16 -38.37
C LYS A 6 15.13 -63.04 -37.47
N ARG A 7 15.97 -62.32 -36.73
CA ARG A 7 15.55 -61.07 -36.07
C ARG A 7 15.42 -59.97 -37.13
N PRO A 8 14.35 -59.18 -37.08
CA PRO A 8 14.24 -58.02 -37.96
C PRO A 8 15.22 -56.91 -37.52
N GLU A 9 16.04 -56.47 -38.45
CA GLU A 9 16.89 -55.28 -38.28
C GLU A 9 16.03 -54.04 -38.18
N TRP A 10 16.03 -53.41 -37.00
CA TRP A 10 15.50 -52.08 -36.82
C TRP A 10 16.56 -51.03 -37.23
N SER A 11 16.34 -50.37 -38.37
CA SER A 11 17.08 -49.18 -38.72
C SER A 11 16.54 -48.00 -37.93
N PRO A 12 17.37 -47.20 -37.22
CA PRO A 12 16.88 -46.01 -36.51
C PRO A 12 16.51 -44.95 -37.55
N VAL A 13 15.24 -44.53 -37.55
CA VAL A 13 14.78 -43.37 -38.26
C VAL A 13 15.48 -42.17 -37.62
N ARG A 14 16.34 -41.49 -38.38
CA ARG A 14 16.90 -40.19 -37.99
C ARG A 14 15.75 -39.15 -37.99
N VAL A 15 15.31 -38.78 -36.80
CA VAL A 15 14.45 -37.62 -36.61
C VAL A 15 15.37 -36.42 -36.64
N ASP A 16 15.22 -35.60 -37.68
CA ASP A 16 15.95 -34.35 -37.88
C ASP A 16 15.54 -33.36 -36.76
N ALA A 17 16.49 -33.05 -35.88
CA ALA A 17 16.27 -32.23 -34.68
C ALA A 17 16.26 -30.72 -35.00
N SER A 18 16.06 -30.31 -36.26
CA SER A 18 16.15 -28.93 -36.70
C SER A 18 14.83 -28.13 -36.63
N HIS A 19 13.75 -28.70 -36.07
CA HIS A 19 12.47 -27.98 -35.89
C HIS A 19 11.99 -27.96 -34.45
N PHE A 20 12.91 -27.92 -33.46
CA PHE A 20 12.53 -27.40 -32.15
C PHE A 20 12.43 -25.87 -32.26
N CYS A 21 11.25 -25.43 -32.66
CA CYS A 21 10.85 -24.05 -32.54
C CYS A 21 11.00 -23.67 -31.05
N SER A 22 12.06 -22.96 -30.72
CA SER A 22 12.26 -22.33 -29.42
C SER A 22 11.10 -21.36 -29.20
N VAL A 23 10.02 -21.85 -28.58
CA VAL A 23 9.04 -20.97 -27.97
C VAL A 23 9.76 -20.34 -26.77
N SER A 24 10.50 -19.27 -27.06
CA SER A 24 10.94 -18.34 -26.04
C SER A 24 9.68 -17.77 -25.42
N SER A 25 9.19 -18.39 -24.36
CA SER A 25 8.29 -17.77 -23.40
C SER A 25 9.05 -16.59 -22.80
N SER A 26 9.04 -15.47 -23.50
CA SER A 26 9.36 -14.18 -22.91
C SER A 26 8.20 -13.84 -21.97
N SER A 27 8.16 -14.51 -20.82
CA SER A 27 7.38 -14.03 -19.69
C SER A 27 8.01 -12.70 -19.27
N GLN A 28 7.52 -11.63 -19.87
CA GLN A 28 7.82 -10.28 -19.40
C GLN A 28 7.55 -10.30 -17.89
N PRO A 29 8.51 -9.93 -17.05
CA PRO A 29 8.28 -9.90 -15.61
C PRO A 29 7.06 -9.01 -15.37
N ILE A 30 6.06 -9.53 -14.67
CA ILE A 30 4.87 -8.74 -14.31
C ILE A 30 5.39 -7.52 -13.53
N PRO A 31 5.15 -6.29 -14.01
CA PRO A 31 5.68 -5.11 -13.34
C PRO A 31 5.15 -5.06 -11.90
N THR A 32 6.05 -4.90 -10.96
CA THR A 32 5.68 -4.72 -9.55
C THR A 32 4.81 -3.48 -9.40
N ARG A 33 3.74 -3.59 -8.63
CA ARG A 33 2.78 -2.50 -8.39
C ARG A 33 2.43 -2.38 -6.92
N VAL A 34 1.89 -1.22 -6.55
CA VAL A 34 1.49 -0.90 -5.18
C VAL A 34 -0.03 -0.92 -5.02
N VAL A 35 -0.49 -1.42 -3.86
CA VAL A 35 -1.84 -1.13 -3.35
C VAL A 35 -1.71 -0.08 -2.25
N LEU A 36 -2.33 1.08 -2.47
CA LEU A 36 -2.40 2.15 -1.48
C LEU A 36 -3.52 1.84 -0.49
N LEU A 37 -3.22 1.81 0.81
CA LEU A 37 -4.19 1.56 1.87
C LEU A 37 -4.32 2.79 2.77
N ALA A 38 -5.31 3.60 2.49
CA ALA A 38 -5.71 4.77 3.25
C ALA A 38 -6.78 4.44 4.31
N GLY A 39 -7.11 5.39 5.13
CA GLY A 39 -8.20 5.33 6.11
C GLY A 39 -7.86 6.05 7.41
N PRO A 40 -8.85 6.35 8.24
CA PRO A 40 -8.65 7.03 9.51
C PRO A 40 -7.65 6.32 10.41
N SER A 41 -6.94 7.08 11.26
CA SER A 41 -6.08 6.50 12.29
C SER A 41 -6.91 5.57 13.20
N GLY A 42 -6.40 4.38 13.51
CA GLY A 42 -7.11 3.37 14.33
C GLY A 42 -8.15 2.54 13.57
N SER A 43 -8.36 2.73 12.25
CA SER A 43 -9.25 1.89 11.45
C SER A 43 -8.76 0.44 11.32
N GLY A 44 -7.48 0.20 11.60
CA GLY A 44 -6.85 -1.13 11.55
C GLY A 44 -6.16 -1.44 10.23
N LYS A 45 -5.66 -0.43 9.53
CA LYS A 45 -4.88 -0.54 8.29
C LYS A 45 -3.67 -1.47 8.45
N SER A 46 -2.79 -1.17 9.39
CA SER A 46 -1.55 -1.94 9.62
C SER A 46 -1.82 -3.41 9.94
N VAL A 47 -2.86 -3.69 10.76
CA VAL A 47 -3.30 -5.06 11.04
C VAL A 47 -3.82 -5.75 9.79
N LEU A 48 -4.57 -5.03 8.96
CA LEU A 48 -5.09 -5.58 7.70
C LEU A 48 -3.95 -5.83 6.71
N ALA A 49 -3.04 -4.86 6.54
CA ALA A 49 -1.88 -4.98 5.66
C ALA A 49 -1.02 -6.20 6.04
N ALA A 50 -0.70 -6.37 7.34
CA ALA A 50 0.04 -7.54 7.82
C ALA A 50 -0.64 -8.89 7.52
N ARG A 51 -1.99 -8.92 7.54
CA ARG A 51 -2.76 -10.15 7.22
C ARG A 51 -2.71 -10.54 5.75
N THR A 52 -2.30 -9.64 4.84
CA THR A 52 -2.19 -9.97 3.42
C THR A 52 -0.99 -10.84 3.09
N GLY A 53 0.02 -10.90 3.98
CA GLY A 53 1.30 -11.56 3.72
C GLY A 53 2.17 -10.84 2.68
N LEU A 54 1.74 -9.67 2.19
CA LEU A 54 2.51 -8.84 1.26
C LEU A 54 3.52 -7.97 2.02
N PRO A 55 4.63 -7.55 1.39
CA PRO A 55 5.50 -6.51 1.94
C PRO A 55 4.71 -5.24 2.22
N VAL A 56 4.97 -4.57 3.36
CA VAL A 56 4.22 -3.38 3.79
C VAL A 56 5.16 -2.21 3.99
N LEU A 57 5.03 -1.20 3.12
CA LEU A 57 5.69 0.10 3.27
C LEU A 57 4.85 1.00 4.18
N ARG A 58 5.45 1.49 5.24
CA ARG A 58 4.80 2.42 6.18
C ARG A 58 4.95 3.85 5.67
N LEU A 59 3.87 4.45 5.19
CA LEU A 59 3.90 5.83 4.70
C LEU A 59 3.95 6.86 5.84
N ASP A 60 3.60 6.46 7.05
CA ASP A 60 3.70 7.34 8.22
C ASP A 60 5.18 7.64 8.60
N ASP A 61 6.16 6.92 8.05
CA ASP A 61 7.58 7.23 8.24
C ASP A 61 8.08 8.40 7.38
N PHE A 62 7.26 8.88 6.43
CA PHE A 62 7.58 10.01 5.56
C PHE A 62 7.09 11.37 6.08
N TYR A 63 6.79 11.52 7.37
CA TYR A 63 6.53 12.82 7.96
C TYR A 63 7.74 13.74 7.83
N LYS A 64 7.49 15.04 7.70
CA LYS A 64 8.50 16.08 7.76
C LYS A 64 9.02 16.24 9.19
N GLU A 65 10.24 16.70 9.32
CA GLU A 65 10.82 16.99 10.63
C GLU A 65 10.18 18.21 11.28
N HIS A 66 10.22 18.28 12.60
CA HIS A 66 9.53 19.33 13.37
C HIS A 66 10.02 20.77 13.08
N ASP A 67 11.23 20.91 12.55
CA ASP A 67 11.86 22.18 12.18
C ASP A 67 11.69 22.55 10.69
N ASP A 68 10.99 21.71 9.90
CA ASP A 68 10.73 22.01 8.49
C ASP A 68 9.86 23.30 8.39
N PRO A 69 10.36 24.37 7.71
CA PRO A 69 9.67 25.63 7.62
C PRO A 69 8.36 25.57 6.81
N THR A 70 8.13 24.49 6.07
CA THR A 70 6.93 24.30 5.26
C THR A 70 5.79 23.61 6.01
N LEU A 71 6.00 23.29 7.30
CA LEU A 71 4.98 22.63 8.12
C LEU A 71 3.73 23.51 8.31
N PRO A 72 2.54 22.96 8.07
CA PRO A 72 1.29 23.68 8.29
C PRO A 72 1.07 23.94 9.78
N ARG A 73 0.47 25.10 10.08
CA ARG A 73 0.09 25.47 11.45
C ARG A 73 -1.42 25.33 11.66
N VAL A 74 -1.79 25.00 12.90
CA VAL A 74 -3.20 25.00 13.29
C VAL A 74 -3.74 26.43 13.21
N PRO A 75 -4.87 26.69 12.55
CA PRO A 75 -5.44 28.03 12.45
C PRO A 75 -5.58 28.70 13.82
N GLY A 76 -4.95 29.89 13.97
CA GLY A 76 -4.96 30.66 15.22
C GLY A 76 -4.01 30.14 16.32
N SER A 77 -3.10 29.21 16.00
CA SER A 77 -2.09 28.68 16.93
C SER A 77 -0.70 28.64 16.29
N THR A 78 0.33 28.59 17.11
CA THR A 78 1.70 28.30 16.69
C THR A 78 1.97 26.79 16.57
N ASP A 79 1.03 25.95 16.99
CA ASP A 79 1.17 24.49 16.95
C ASP A 79 1.18 23.96 15.50
N ILE A 80 1.97 22.94 15.25
CA ILE A 80 2.02 22.23 13.96
C ILE A 80 0.75 21.40 13.77
N ASP A 81 0.14 21.49 12.59
CA ASP A 81 -0.99 20.67 12.21
C ASP A 81 -0.52 19.34 11.58
N TRP A 82 -0.21 18.37 12.43
CA TRP A 82 0.20 17.03 12.03
C TRP A 82 -0.93 16.19 11.38
N ASP A 83 -2.17 16.64 11.45
CA ASP A 83 -3.31 16.00 10.80
C ASP A 83 -3.53 16.53 9.35
N SER A 84 -2.74 17.52 8.92
CA SER A 84 -2.72 18.06 7.56
C SER A 84 -1.76 17.27 6.65
N ALA A 85 -2.16 17.03 5.38
CA ALA A 85 -1.28 16.41 4.39
C ALA A 85 0.00 17.21 4.10
N GLY A 86 0.03 18.52 4.40
CA GLY A 86 1.22 19.36 4.28
C GLY A 86 2.33 19.02 5.27
N SER A 87 2.05 18.26 6.35
CA SER A 87 3.04 17.79 7.31
C SER A 87 3.79 16.54 6.84
N TRP A 88 3.43 15.99 5.67
CA TRP A 88 3.93 14.76 5.13
C TRP A 88 4.62 14.98 3.77
N ASP A 89 5.68 14.24 3.50
CA ASP A 89 6.45 14.34 2.26
C ASP A 89 5.91 13.37 1.20
N ALA A 90 4.88 13.81 0.48
CA ALA A 90 4.28 13.06 -0.60
C ALA A 90 5.27 12.76 -1.74
N GLY A 91 6.23 13.66 -1.97
CA GLY A 91 7.25 13.51 -3.01
C GLY A 91 8.20 12.36 -2.71
N ALA A 92 8.75 12.32 -1.50
CA ALA A 92 9.63 11.25 -1.05
C ALA A 92 8.89 9.89 -1.02
N ALA A 93 7.63 9.85 -0.57
CA ALA A 93 6.83 8.63 -0.56
C ALA A 93 6.59 8.07 -1.97
N VAL A 94 6.25 8.92 -2.96
CA VAL A 94 6.08 8.50 -4.35
C VAL A 94 7.41 8.03 -4.96
N ALA A 95 8.52 8.73 -4.67
CA ALA A 95 9.85 8.33 -5.14
C ALA A 95 10.23 6.94 -4.60
N ALA A 96 10.00 6.68 -3.31
CA ALA A 96 10.25 5.37 -2.71
C ALA A 96 9.40 4.26 -3.34
N ILE A 97 8.10 4.52 -3.59
CA ILE A 97 7.21 3.59 -4.28
C ILE A 97 7.69 3.31 -5.71
N ALA A 98 8.09 4.33 -6.46
CA ALA A 98 8.59 4.18 -7.82
C ALA A 98 9.88 3.35 -7.84
N GLU A 99 10.78 3.59 -6.91
CA GLU A 99 12.01 2.83 -6.77
C GLU A 99 11.74 1.36 -6.42
N LEU A 100 10.82 1.08 -5.48
CA LEU A 100 10.39 -0.29 -5.17
C LEU A 100 9.81 -1.02 -6.38
N CYS A 101 8.98 -0.34 -7.18
CA CYS A 101 8.43 -0.93 -8.41
C CYS A 101 9.52 -1.24 -9.44
N ARG A 102 10.59 -0.44 -9.49
CA ARG A 102 11.69 -0.55 -10.46
C ARG A 102 12.74 -1.58 -10.05
N SER A 103 13.20 -1.53 -8.79
CA SER A 103 14.38 -2.28 -8.32
C SER A 103 14.07 -3.32 -7.24
N GLY A 104 12.87 -3.30 -6.66
CA GLY A 104 12.49 -4.17 -5.55
C GLY A 104 13.05 -3.77 -4.19
N ARG A 105 13.77 -2.65 -4.11
CA ARG A 105 14.35 -2.12 -2.86
C ARG A 105 14.40 -0.59 -2.88
N THR A 106 14.38 0.03 -1.70
CA THR A 106 14.58 1.47 -1.53
C THR A 106 14.99 1.76 -0.09
N ASP A 107 15.64 2.89 0.13
CA ASP A 107 15.90 3.37 1.48
C ASP A 107 14.72 4.20 1.94
N VAL A 108 14.26 3.93 3.16
CA VAL A 108 13.11 4.60 3.79
C VAL A 108 13.56 5.24 5.11
N PRO A 109 13.01 6.40 5.47
CA PRO A 109 13.31 7.00 6.75
C PRO A 109 12.71 6.16 7.90
N VAL A 110 13.38 6.18 9.04
CA VAL A 110 12.83 5.72 10.32
C VAL A 110 12.38 6.96 11.09
N TYR A 111 11.07 7.12 11.27
CA TYR A 111 10.52 8.31 11.91
C TYR A 111 10.08 8.02 13.35
N ASP A 112 10.63 8.82 14.28
CA ASP A 112 10.21 8.80 15.68
C ASP A 112 9.13 9.87 15.93
N ILE A 113 7.91 9.40 16.22
CA ILE A 113 6.77 10.27 16.53
C ILE A 113 6.98 11.05 17.85
N ALA A 114 7.75 10.52 18.80
CA ALA A 114 7.95 11.17 20.10
C ALA A 114 8.81 12.43 19.95
N THR A 115 9.84 12.36 19.12
CA THR A 115 10.75 13.47 18.84
C THR A 115 10.32 14.27 17.58
N SER A 116 9.37 13.75 16.81
CA SER A 116 8.93 14.30 15.52
C SER A 116 10.12 14.54 14.57
N SER A 117 11.01 13.57 14.48
CA SER A 117 12.22 13.61 13.66
C SER A 117 12.53 12.28 13.00
N ARG A 118 13.29 12.33 11.92
CA ARG A 118 13.91 11.15 11.28
C ARG A 118 15.15 10.78 12.08
N THR A 119 15.18 9.56 12.62
CA THR A 119 16.28 9.10 13.47
C THR A 119 17.28 8.24 12.72
N ASP A 120 16.86 7.60 11.62
CA ASP A 120 17.69 6.69 10.83
C ASP A 120 17.10 6.48 9.43
N HIS A 121 17.77 5.66 8.62
CA HIS A 121 17.27 5.14 7.34
C HIS A 121 17.46 3.63 7.34
N GLU A 122 16.47 2.91 6.82
CA GLU A 122 16.57 1.46 6.63
C GLU A 122 16.31 1.09 5.18
N THR A 123 16.98 0.04 4.68
CA THR A 123 16.70 -0.47 3.33
C THR A 123 15.50 -1.41 3.38
N PHE A 124 14.41 -1.00 2.74
CA PHE A 124 13.21 -1.80 2.61
C PHE A 124 13.24 -2.64 1.33
N HIS A 125 12.92 -3.93 1.45
CA HIS A 125 12.93 -4.89 0.36
C HIS A 125 11.57 -5.55 0.18
N ILE A 126 11.10 -5.64 -1.07
CA ILE A 126 9.88 -6.39 -1.41
C ILE A 126 10.16 -7.80 -1.95
N GLY A 127 11.42 -8.18 -2.07
CA GLY A 127 11.83 -9.48 -2.60
C GLY A 127 11.37 -9.68 -4.05
N ARG A 128 10.77 -10.84 -4.32
CA ARG A 128 10.20 -11.17 -5.64
C ARG A 128 8.68 -10.92 -5.70
N SER A 129 8.13 -10.20 -4.76
CA SER A 129 6.69 -9.93 -4.74
C SER A 129 6.30 -9.00 -5.88
N PRO A 130 5.33 -9.37 -6.75
CA PRO A 130 4.83 -8.50 -7.81
C PRO A 130 3.89 -7.41 -7.27
N LEU A 131 3.58 -7.46 -5.97
CA LEU A 131 2.65 -6.56 -5.31
C LEU A 131 3.13 -6.26 -3.89
N PHE A 132 3.00 -5.02 -3.45
CA PHE A 132 3.20 -4.61 -2.07
C PHE A 132 2.13 -3.62 -1.63
N VAL A 133 2.01 -3.43 -0.32
CA VAL A 133 1.07 -2.48 0.28
C VAL A 133 1.83 -1.26 0.75
N ALA A 134 1.36 -0.06 0.42
CA ALA A 134 1.81 1.17 1.06
C ALA A 134 0.66 1.74 1.90
N GLU A 135 0.83 1.73 3.24
CA GLU A 135 -0.23 2.10 4.17
C GLU A 135 0.09 3.36 4.96
N GLY A 136 -0.90 4.22 5.11
CA GLY A 136 -0.79 5.45 5.87
C GLY A 136 -2.06 6.29 5.84
N ILE A 137 -2.14 7.29 6.71
CA ILE A 137 -3.32 8.16 6.74
C ILE A 137 -3.42 9.06 5.51
N PHE A 138 -2.28 9.36 4.86
CA PHE A 138 -2.19 10.19 3.65
C PHE A 138 -2.00 9.38 2.37
N ALA A 139 -2.12 8.04 2.41
CA ALA A 139 -1.95 7.20 1.23
C ALA A 139 -2.86 7.60 0.05
N ALA A 140 -4.07 8.15 0.33
CA ALA A 140 -4.96 8.62 -0.72
C ALA A 140 -4.44 9.87 -1.45
N ASP A 141 -3.60 10.68 -0.82
CA ASP A 141 -3.08 11.93 -1.38
C ASP A 141 -2.13 11.70 -2.58
N ILE A 142 -1.58 10.51 -2.71
CA ILE A 142 -0.68 10.13 -3.80
C ILE A 142 -1.32 9.21 -4.86
N VAL A 143 -2.63 8.92 -4.76
CA VAL A 143 -3.33 8.03 -5.71
C VAL A 143 -3.16 8.51 -7.15
N GLY A 144 -3.47 9.77 -7.43
CA GLY A 144 -3.38 10.34 -8.79
C GLY A 144 -1.96 10.20 -9.34
N ARG A 145 -0.95 10.55 -8.56
CA ARG A 145 0.45 10.49 -8.99
C ARG A 145 0.94 9.06 -9.24
N CYS A 146 0.59 8.12 -8.36
CA CYS A 146 0.91 6.71 -8.60
C CYS A 146 0.17 6.14 -9.82
N GLN A 147 -1.04 6.63 -10.12
CA GLN A 147 -1.79 6.24 -11.29
C GLN A 147 -1.17 6.78 -12.58
N GLU A 148 -0.78 8.06 -12.61
CA GLU A 148 -0.09 8.70 -13.74
C GLU A 148 1.21 7.99 -14.08
N LEU A 149 1.96 7.54 -13.07
CA LEU A 149 3.21 6.80 -13.21
C LEU A 149 3.01 5.30 -13.53
N GLY A 150 1.77 4.80 -13.59
CA GLY A 150 1.47 3.39 -13.86
C GLY A 150 1.85 2.42 -12.74
N LEU A 151 2.12 2.93 -11.53
CA LEU A 151 2.57 2.15 -10.37
C LEU A 151 1.43 1.51 -9.60
N LEU A 152 0.20 2.04 -9.75
CA LEU A 152 -0.94 1.68 -8.93
C LEU A 152 -1.59 0.37 -9.38
N ALA A 153 -1.72 -0.59 -8.46
CA ALA A 153 -2.57 -1.77 -8.63
C ALA A 153 -4.01 -1.48 -8.16
N ASP A 154 -4.14 -0.86 -6.98
CA ASP A 154 -5.42 -0.47 -6.39
C ASP A 154 -5.22 0.61 -5.32
N ALA A 155 -6.29 1.34 -4.98
CA ALA A 155 -6.30 2.31 -3.91
C ALA A 155 -7.54 2.09 -3.03
N LEU A 156 -7.31 1.81 -1.74
CA LEU A 156 -8.34 1.43 -0.80
C LEU A 156 -8.42 2.43 0.37
N CYS A 157 -9.62 2.79 0.75
CA CYS A 157 -9.89 3.57 1.96
C CYS A 157 -10.63 2.68 2.97
N LEU A 158 -9.90 2.21 3.99
CA LEU A 158 -10.48 1.35 5.02
C LEU A 158 -11.42 2.14 5.91
N ARG A 159 -12.70 1.83 5.86
CA ARG A 159 -13.72 2.38 6.74
C ARG A 159 -14.09 1.38 7.83
N GLY A 160 -14.34 1.89 9.02
CA GLY A 160 -14.77 1.11 10.17
C GLY A 160 -15.95 1.76 10.87
N ARG A 161 -16.37 1.17 11.98
CA ARG A 161 -17.34 1.84 12.88
C ARG A 161 -16.56 2.91 13.67
N PRO A 162 -16.98 4.20 13.64
CA PRO A 162 -16.25 5.29 14.31
C PRO A 162 -16.00 5.06 15.80
N SER A 163 -16.95 4.44 16.51
CA SER A 163 -16.80 4.07 17.93
C SER A 163 -15.68 3.02 18.15
N THR A 164 -15.56 2.05 17.26
CA THR A 164 -14.51 1.02 17.34
C THR A 164 -13.13 1.64 17.07
N THR A 165 -13.05 2.50 16.07
CA THR A 165 -11.84 3.26 15.71
C THR A 165 -11.39 4.14 16.88
N PHE A 166 -12.34 4.88 17.48
CA PHE A 166 -12.09 5.70 18.68
C PHE A 166 -11.51 4.87 19.83
N ARG A 167 -12.18 3.76 20.20
CA ARG A 167 -11.73 2.90 21.31
C ARG A 167 -10.32 2.34 21.07
N ARG A 168 -10.02 1.85 19.87
CA ARG A 168 -8.70 1.29 19.54
C ARG A 168 -7.61 2.34 19.62
N ARG A 169 -7.87 3.55 19.11
CA ARG A 169 -6.94 4.67 19.21
C ARG A 169 -6.70 5.06 20.66
N LEU A 170 -7.75 5.23 21.44
CA LEU A 170 -7.65 5.59 22.86
C LEU A 170 -6.82 4.57 23.64
N VAL A 171 -7.09 3.28 23.47
CA VAL A 171 -6.33 2.21 24.16
C VAL A 171 -4.85 2.22 23.74
N ARG A 172 -4.55 2.43 22.45
CA ARG A 172 -3.18 2.53 21.97
C ARG A 172 -2.46 3.73 22.62
N ASP A 173 -3.06 4.91 22.52
CA ASP A 173 -2.45 6.16 22.98
C ASP A 173 -2.27 6.19 24.50
N LEU A 174 -3.17 5.51 25.25
CA LEU A 174 -3.00 5.28 26.70
C LEU A 174 -1.84 4.33 27.02
N ARG A 175 -1.68 3.25 26.27
CA ARG A 175 -0.56 2.30 26.45
C ARG A 175 0.80 2.92 26.14
N GLU A 176 0.84 3.80 25.16
CA GLU A 176 2.05 4.48 24.73
C GLU A 176 2.39 5.72 25.58
N GLY A 177 1.53 6.09 26.55
CA GLY A 177 1.78 7.17 27.52
C GLY A 177 1.97 8.57 26.89
N ARG A 178 1.53 8.75 25.63
CA ARG A 178 1.90 9.90 24.82
C ARG A 178 1.34 11.23 25.29
N LYS A 179 0.17 11.25 25.95
CA LYS A 179 -0.52 12.49 26.38
C LYS A 179 -1.52 12.21 27.52
N SER A 180 -1.99 13.30 28.21
CA SER A 180 -2.97 13.18 29.29
C SER A 180 -4.32 12.62 28.84
N VAL A 181 -4.99 11.87 29.69
CA VAL A 181 -6.29 11.21 29.41
C VAL A 181 -7.36 12.19 28.91
N PRO A 182 -7.58 13.37 29.52
CA PRO A 182 -8.58 14.33 29.05
C PRO A 182 -8.29 14.84 27.62
N PHE A 183 -7.02 15.06 27.29
CA PHE A 183 -6.61 15.44 25.94
C PHE A 183 -6.92 14.33 24.93
N LEU A 184 -6.59 13.07 25.24
CA LEU A 184 -6.85 11.92 24.37
C LEU A 184 -8.34 11.71 24.11
N LEU A 185 -9.20 11.87 25.13
CA LEU A 185 -10.64 11.78 24.99
C LEU A 185 -11.18 12.89 24.08
N ARG A 186 -10.79 14.16 24.32
CA ARG A 186 -11.22 15.30 23.48
C ARG A 186 -10.77 15.18 22.05
N ARG A 187 -9.49 14.79 21.82
CA ARG A 187 -8.94 14.55 20.49
C ARG A 187 -9.65 13.41 19.79
N GLY A 188 -9.84 12.27 20.50
CA GLY A 188 -10.51 11.11 19.95
C GLY A 188 -11.96 11.37 19.55
N TRP A 189 -12.71 12.15 20.34
CA TRP A 189 -14.06 12.57 20.02
C TRP A 189 -14.11 13.46 18.77
N ARG A 190 -13.18 14.41 18.64
CA ARG A 190 -13.07 15.27 17.46
C ARG A 190 -12.79 14.43 16.20
N LEU A 191 -11.84 13.51 16.27
CA LEU A 191 -11.47 12.64 15.16
C LEU A 191 -12.60 11.66 14.79
N MET A 192 -13.35 11.15 15.76
CA MET A 192 -14.53 10.32 15.51
C MET A 192 -15.59 11.07 14.69
N ARG A 193 -15.84 12.35 15.02
CA ARG A 193 -16.76 13.19 14.25
C ARG A 193 -16.22 13.53 12.85
N ALA A 194 -14.90 13.67 12.73
CA ALA A 194 -14.26 13.96 11.45
C ALA A 194 -14.12 12.72 10.53
N GLU A 195 -14.31 11.50 11.05
CA GLU A 195 -14.05 10.26 10.31
C GLU A 195 -14.82 10.18 8.98
N ARG A 196 -16.09 10.60 8.97
CA ARG A 196 -16.89 10.63 7.73
C ARG A 196 -16.29 11.58 6.70
N ARG A 197 -15.82 12.75 7.14
CA ARG A 197 -15.16 13.75 6.26
C ARG A 197 -13.83 13.23 5.74
N ILE A 198 -13.05 12.54 6.58
CA ILE A 198 -11.77 11.92 6.18
C ILE A 198 -12.02 10.88 5.11
N VAL A 199 -12.97 9.96 5.31
CA VAL A 199 -13.32 8.94 4.32
C VAL A 199 -13.82 9.59 3.02
N ALA A 200 -14.71 10.58 3.09
CA ALA A 200 -15.22 11.28 1.91
C ALA A 200 -14.10 11.97 1.13
N ARG A 201 -13.16 12.66 1.82
CA ARG A 201 -11.98 13.27 1.18
C ARG A 201 -11.11 12.22 0.51
N GLN A 202 -10.78 11.12 1.19
CA GLN A 202 -9.93 10.07 0.63
C GLN A 202 -10.60 9.38 -0.57
N THR A 203 -11.92 9.23 -0.54
CA THR A 203 -12.70 8.72 -1.69
C THR A 203 -12.67 9.69 -2.86
N ALA A 204 -12.80 10.99 -2.61
CA ALA A 204 -12.68 12.02 -3.65
C ALA A 204 -11.29 12.04 -4.31
N LEU A 205 -10.24 11.64 -3.59
CA LEU A 205 -8.88 11.46 -4.10
C LEU A 205 -8.66 10.15 -4.86
N GLY A 206 -9.71 9.33 -5.04
CA GLY A 206 -9.66 8.11 -5.83
C GLY A 206 -9.50 6.81 -5.04
N ALA A 207 -9.47 6.85 -3.71
CA ALA A 207 -9.42 5.63 -2.90
C ALA A 207 -10.82 5.00 -2.74
N TYR A 208 -10.95 3.71 -3.03
CA TYR A 208 -12.22 2.97 -2.90
C TYR A 208 -12.56 2.72 -1.43
N PRO A 209 -13.70 3.21 -0.93
CA PRO A 209 -14.12 3.00 0.46
C PRO A 209 -14.63 1.57 0.67
N CYS A 210 -13.97 0.81 1.55
CA CYS A 210 -14.26 -0.60 1.76
C CYS A 210 -14.21 -1.01 3.24
N SER A 211 -14.88 -2.11 3.56
CA SER A 211 -14.72 -2.88 4.78
C SER A 211 -13.42 -3.70 4.74
N LYS A 212 -13.08 -4.37 5.85
CA LYS A 212 -11.89 -5.24 5.90
C LYS A 212 -12.00 -6.44 4.97
N ASP A 213 -13.18 -7.04 4.88
CA ASP A 213 -13.39 -8.25 4.09
C ASP A 213 -13.40 -7.92 2.59
N GLU A 214 -14.03 -6.80 2.20
CA GLU A 214 -13.94 -6.27 0.84
C GLU A 214 -12.50 -5.94 0.46
N ALA A 215 -11.72 -5.32 1.38
CA ALA A 215 -10.32 -5.02 1.13
C ALA A 215 -9.49 -6.29 0.90
N LEU A 216 -9.67 -7.35 1.71
CA LEU A 216 -8.99 -8.63 1.51
C LEU A 216 -9.32 -9.25 0.15
N GLY A 217 -10.58 -9.20 -0.28
CA GLY A 217 -10.99 -9.66 -1.61
C GLY A 217 -10.30 -8.87 -2.74
N ARG A 218 -10.15 -7.53 -2.57
CA ARG A 218 -9.47 -6.67 -3.54
C ARG A 218 -7.95 -6.91 -3.56
N PHE A 219 -7.31 -7.14 -2.43
CA PHE A 219 -5.90 -7.56 -2.39
C PHE A 219 -5.69 -8.87 -3.14
N ALA A 220 -6.56 -9.86 -2.93
CA ALA A 220 -6.49 -11.14 -3.65
C ALA A 220 -6.69 -10.96 -5.16
N ALA A 221 -7.61 -10.09 -5.58
CA ALA A 221 -7.83 -9.77 -6.99
C ALA A 221 -6.63 -9.05 -7.62
N ALA A 222 -6.01 -8.11 -6.89
CA ALA A 222 -4.81 -7.41 -7.32
C ALA A 222 -3.62 -8.38 -7.49
N ALA A 223 -3.42 -9.28 -6.53
CA ALA A 223 -2.38 -10.30 -6.58
C ALA A 223 -2.58 -11.28 -7.74
N ALA A 224 -3.82 -11.59 -8.09
CA ALA A 224 -4.15 -12.44 -9.24
C ALA A 224 -4.09 -11.70 -10.60
N GLY A 225 -3.65 -10.45 -10.64
CA GLY A 225 -3.59 -9.63 -11.86
C GLY A 225 -4.96 -9.26 -12.43
N ARG A 226 -6.05 -9.50 -11.71
CA ARG A 226 -7.44 -9.26 -12.14
C ARG A 226 -7.96 -7.88 -11.75
N CYS A 227 -7.10 -6.95 -11.37
CA CYS A 227 -7.55 -5.63 -10.95
C CYS A 227 -8.11 -4.84 -12.15
N ARG A 228 -9.41 -4.55 -12.10
CA ARG A 228 -10.05 -3.59 -13.03
C ARG A 228 -9.41 -2.22 -12.80
N ARG A 229 -9.02 -1.55 -13.89
CA ARG A 229 -8.72 -0.13 -13.84
C ARG A 229 -9.90 0.56 -13.13
N ALA A 230 -9.62 1.28 -12.06
CA ALA A 230 -10.61 2.13 -11.44
C ALA A 230 -11.06 3.14 -12.51
N SER A 231 -12.28 2.98 -13.01
CA SER A 231 -12.90 3.98 -13.86
C SER A 231 -13.15 5.20 -12.98
N VAL A 232 -12.40 6.25 -13.23
CA VAL A 232 -12.69 7.60 -12.74
C VAL A 232 -14.07 7.98 -13.27
N GLY A 233 -15.03 8.26 -12.35
CA GLY A 233 -16.26 8.99 -12.65
C GLY A 233 -17.46 8.16 -13.04
N ALA A 234 -18.17 7.62 -12.03
CA ALA A 234 -19.62 7.60 -12.09
C ALA A 234 -20.15 8.64 -11.11
N PRO A 235 -21.01 9.59 -11.51
CA PRO A 235 -21.64 10.51 -10.59
C PRO A 235 -22.54 9.72 -9.64
N VAL A 236 -22.48 10.10 -8.37
CA VAL A 236 -23.39 9.59 -7.34
C VAL A 236 -24.81 10.04 -7.74
N PRO A 237 -25.81 9.16 -7.86
CA PRO A 237 -27.19 9.59 -7.98
C PRO A 237 -27.61 10.28 -6.67
N GLU A 238 -28.33 11.38 -6.82
CA GLU A 238 -28.92 12.20 -5.73
C GLU A 238 -29.80 11.44 -4.77
#